data_9c408ee33e0ec867188abb241f408599
#
_entry.id   9c408ee33e0ec867188abb241f408599
#
_cell.length_a   1.000
_cell.length_b   1.000
_cell.length_c   1.000
_cell.angle_alpha   90.00
_cell.angle_beta   90.00
_cell.angle_gamma   90.00
#
_symmetry.space_group_name_H-M   'P 1'
#
loop_
_entity.id
_entity.type
_entity.pdbx_description
1 polymer ?
#
loop_
_entity_poly.entity_id
_entity_poly.type
_entity_poly.pdbx_seq_one_letter_code
_entity_poly.pdbx_strand_id
1 'polypeptide(L)'
;MSALPEFENHGEQEIKYSTCYMCACRCGIKVTVQDNKIRYIQGNRHHPINKGVLCAKGNAGIMKQQSPARLQQPLRRKPGTERGAGEFEPISWDEALDTLTERLQRIRETDPRKLAFFTGRDQMQALTGLWATQFGTINWAAHGGFCSVNMAAGGLYTTGFAFWEFGDPDWDRTKYHMLWGVAEDHASNPIKIGLEKLKRNGGKFVAINPVRTGYQAIADEWVGIKPGTDGLFALSMLHVLLKNNQFDWGFLARYTNATQLVVQTPGQTGDGLILRDGNDNPLVWDLEKEDFVDGSQRDIQPALFGEYTAPDGRPVKTVMTLLAERYLDAEYAPENTAGITGVPAEQTERLALEMAHVAFKESIELDIEWTDSWGRKHDKVVGRPVSMHAMRGISAHSNGFQTCRAIHLLQIMLGSVDCPGGHLAKPPYPKHVPPGVKPAKECAPNTPLSSPPLGFPTAPEDLVIDDDGNPLRIDKAYLP
;
A
#
# COMPACT_ATOMS: atom_id res chain seq x y z
N MET A 1 -13.52 -55.39 4.84
CA MET A 1 -12.62 -54.26 5.07
C MET A 1 -11.54 -54.34 4.01
N SER A 2 -11.55 -53.49 3.00
CA SER A 2 -10.47 -53.43 2.01
C SER A 2 -9.29 -52.83 2.69
N ALA A 3 -8.15 -53.51 2.72
CA ALA A 3 -6.90 -52.99 3.19
C ALA A 3 -6.59 -51.70 2.41
N LEU A 4 -6.24 -50.62 3.11
CA LEU A 4 -5.70 -49.44 2.47
C LEU A 4 -4.46 -49.88 1.66
N PRO A 5 -4.26 -49.37 0.43
CA PRO A 5 -3.07 -49.69 -0.33
C PRO A 5 -1.84 -49.38 0.51
N GLU A 6 -0.95 -50.37 0.69
CA GLU A 6 0.37 -50.10 1.25
C GLU A 6 1.08 -49.12 0.35
N PHE A 7 1.40 -47.94 0.90
CA PHE A 7 2.27 -47.00 0.24
C PHE A 7 3.68 -47.63 0.20
N GLU A 8 4.10 -48.09 -0.97
CA GLU A 8 5.46 -48.57 -1.16
C GLU A 8 6.45 -47.52 -0.67
N ASN A 9 7.29 -47.94 0.24
CA ASN A 9 8.33 -47.07 0.83
C ASN A 9 9.46 -46.93 -0.19
N HIS A 10 9.33 -45.96 -1.08
CA HIS A 10 10.27 -45.72 -2.17
C HIS A 10 11.43 -44.86 -1.69
N GLY A 11 12.49 -45.45 -1.16
CA GLY A 11 13.80 -44.77 -0.97
C GLY A 11 13.85 -43.74 0.15
N GLU A 12 15.01 -43.21 0.38
CA GLU A 12 15.28 -42.21 1.42
C GLU A 12 14.68 -40.87 1.06
N GLN A 13 13.84 -40.32 1.93
CA GLN A 13 13.23 -39.01 1.75
C GLN A 13 14.07 -37.92 2.38
N GLU A 14 14.45 -36.92 1.62
CA GLU A 14 15.14 -35.74 2.07
C GLU A 14 14.15 -34.58 2.27
N ILE A 15 14.24 -33.87 3.42
CA ILE A 15 13.46 -32.68 3.71
C ILE A 15 14.32 -31.43 3.49
N LYS A 16 13.86 -30.53 2.63
CA LYS A 16 14.48 -29.22 2.41
C LYS A 16 13.54 -28.11 2.78
N TYR A 17 14.08 -27.07 3.39
CA TYR A 17 13.36 -25.83 3.70
C TYR A 17 13.73 -24.75 2.69
N SER A 18 12.73 -24.01 2.23
CA SER A 18 12.91 -22.98 1.21
C SER A 18 11.81 -21.92 1.31
N THR A 19 11.81 -21.01 0.36
CA THR A 19 10.82 -19.92 0.25
C THR A 19 9.97 -20.12 -1.00
N CYS A 20 8.67 -19.90 -0.86
CA CYS A 20 7.73 -19.95 -1.97
C CYS A 20 7.89 -18.74 -2.89
N TYR A 21 7.98 -18.97 -4.19
CA TYR A 21 8.16 -17.94 -5.24
C TYR A 21 6.87 -17.58 -5.99
N MET A 22 5.72 -18.15 -5.60
CA MET A 22 4.50 -17.99 -6.38
C MET A 22 3.83 -16.61 -6.24
N CYS A 23 4.17 -15.87 -5.18
CA CYS A 23 3.67 -14.49 -4.99
C CYS A 23 4.57 -13.71 -4.01
N ALA A 24 4.17 -12.47 -3.73
CA ALA A 24 4.89 -11.55 -2.83
C ALA A 24 4.95 -11.98 -1.36
N CYS A 25 4.05 -12.85 -0.90
CA CYS A 25 4.00 -13.26 0.51
C CYS A 25 5.24 -14.06 0.95
N ARG A 26 5.98 -14.65 0.02
CA ARG A 26 7.25 -15.35 0.31
C ARG A 26 7.17 -16.33 1.47
N CYS A 27 6.09 -17.10 1.52
CA CYS A 27 5.86 -18.08 2.59
C CYS A 27 7.00 -19.09 2.68
N GLY A 28 7.42 -19.40 3.91
CA GLY A 28 8.36 -20.51 4.17
C GLY A 28 7.71 -21.85 3.82
N ILE A 29 8.41 -22.66 3.04
CA ILE A 29 7.95 -23.97 2.60
C ILE A 29 8.86 -25.09 3.10
N LYS A 30 8.25 -26.27 3.30
CA LYS A 30 8.90 -27.55 3.52
C LYS A 30 8.72 -28.38 2.25
N VAL A 31 9.81 -28.82 1.66
CA VAL A 31 9.83 -29.58 0.42
C VAL A 31 10.33 -31.01 0.72
N THR A 32 9.55 -31.98 0.33
CA THR A 32 9.96 -33.40 0.39
C THR A 32 10.53 -33.78 -0.96
N VAL A 33 11.79 -34.23 -0.95
CA VAL A 33 12.52 -34.68 -2.14
C VAL A 33 12.78 -36.17 -2.00
N GLN A 34 12.57 -36.93 -3.05
CA GLN A 34 12.83 -38.35 -3.14
C GLN A 34 13.35 -38.66 -4.54
N ASP A 35 14.44 -39.44 -4.64
CA ASP A 35 15.08 -39.76 -5.92
C ASP A 35 15.39 -38.49 -6.75
N ASN A 36 15.89 -37.46 -6.10
CA ASN A 36 16.16 -36.15 -6.68
C ASN A 36 14.96 -35.44 -7.34
N LYS A 37 13.73 -35.84 -7.00
CA LYS A 37 12.49 -35.25 -7.49
C LYS A 37 11.66 -34.70 -6.33
N ILE A 38 11.06 -33.54 -6.55
CA ILE A 38 10.11 -32.96 -5.58
C ILE A 38 8.86 -33.83 -5.58
N ARG A 39 8.50 -34.39 -4.42
CA ARG A 39 7.28 -35.19 -4.23
C ARG A 39 6.16 -34.40 -3.62
N TYR A 40 6.48 -33.50 -2.69
CA TYR A 40 5.48 -32.73 -1.98
C TYR A 40 5.99 -31.38 -1.53
N ILE A 41 5.13 -30.35 -1.56
CA ILE A 41 5.39 -29.01 -1.04
C ILE A 41 4.28 -28.65 -0.05
N GLN A 42 4.67 -28.25 1.15
CA GLN A 42 3.77 -27.78 2.21
C GLN A 42 4.35 -26.57 2.92
N GLY A 43 3.53 -25.88 3.71
CA GLY A 43 4.01 -24.76 4.52
C GLY A 43 4.95 -25.23 5.63
N ASN A 44 5.97 -24.45 5.89
CA ASN A 44 6.88 -24.69 7.00
C ASN A 44 6.28 -24.20 8.32
N ARG A 45 5.95 -25.12 9.23
CA ARG A 45 5.32 -24.82 10.53
C ARG A 45 6.23 -24.00 11.45
N HIS A 46 7.55 -24.07 11.27
CA HIS A 46 8.54 -23.33 12.06
C HIS A 46 8.82 -21.93 11.50
N HIS A 47 8.26 -21.59 10.36
CA HIS A 47 8.46 -20.26 9.78
C HIS A 47 7.67 -19.20 10.57
N PRO A 48 8.31 -18.09 11.02
CA PRO A 48 7.70 -17.17 11.98
C PRO A 48 6.48 -16.42 11.42
N ILE A 49 6.42 -16.22 10.09
CA ILE A 49 5.36 -15.44 9.45
C ILE A 49 4.17 -16.32 9.07
N ASN A 50 4.38 -17.34 8.24
CA ASN A 50 3.25 -18.13 7.72
C ASN A 50 2.92 -19.40 8.54
N LYS A 51 3.74 -19.77 9.54
CA LYS A 51 3.47 -20.84 10.53
C LYS A 51 2.82 -22.10 9.94
N GLY A 52 3.26 -22.50 8.76
CA GLY A 52 2.73 -23.68 8.04
C GLY A 52 1.55 -23.40 7.12
N VAL A 53 0.97 -22.21 7.12
CA VAL A 53 -0.09 -21.85 6.18
C VAL A 53 0.49 -21.66 4.79
N LEU A 54 -0.08 -22.35 3.79
CA LEU A 54 0.33 -22.25 2.39
C LEU A 54 -0.91 -22.33 1.50
N CYS A 55 -1.02 -21.42 0.53
CA CYS A 55 -2.17 -21.38 -0.38
C CYS A 55 -2.05 -22.41 -1.51
N ALA A 56 -3.13 -22.56 -2.26
CA ALA A 56 -3.20 -23.44 -3.43
C ALA A 56 -2.06 -23.19 -4.44
N LYS A 57 -1.70 -21.92 -4.71
CA LYS A 57 -0.58 -21.58 -5.60
C LYS A 57 0.75 -22.15 -5.10
N GLY A 58 1.03 -22.00 -3.80
CA GLY A 58 2.26 -22.51 -3.20
C GLY A 58 2.33 -24.04 -3.24
N ASN A 59 1.23 -24.71 -2.93
CA ASN A 59 1.13 -26.17 -3.05
C ASN A 59 1.28 -26.63 -4.51
N ALA A 60 0.68 -25.90 -5.47
CA ALA A 60 0.77 -26.20 -6.89
C ALA A 60 2.15 -25.88 -7.51
N GLY A 61 3.09 -25.34 -6.74
CA GLY A 61 4.46 -25.07 -7.21
C GLY A 61 5.17 -26.30 -7.80
N ILE A 62 4.83 -27.49 -7.34
CA ILE A 62 5.32 -28.73 -7.89
C ILE A 62 4.91 -28.94 -9.36
N MET A 63 3.68 -28.57 -9.71
CA MET A 63 3.18 -28.65 -11.08
C MET A 63 3.94 -27.75 -12.03
N LYS A 64 4.33 -26.56 -11.57
CA LYS A 64 5.17 -25.64 -12.34
C LYS A 64 6.57 -26.20 -12.57
N GLN A 65 7.15 -26.85 -11.57
CA GLN A 65 8.49 -27.45 -11.65
C GLN A 65 8.53 -28.68 -12.56
N GLN A 66 7.49 -29.50 -12.53
CA GLN A 66 7.43 -30.79 -13.22
C GLN A 66 6.58 -30.79 -14.49
N SER A 67 6.07 -29.62 -14.91
CA SER A 67 5.25 -29.52 -16.12
C SER A 67 6.02 -30.03 -17.34
N PRO A 68 5.42 -30.93 -18.15
CA PRO A 68 6.02 -31.35 -19.41
C PRO A 68 6.11 -30.20 -20.43
N ALA A 69 5.33 -29.14 -20.27
CA ALA A 69 5.36 -27.95 -21.09
C ALA A 69 6.45 -26.94 -20.66
N ARG A 70 7.19 -27.24 -19.59
CA ARG A 70 8.28 -26.35 -19.14
C ARG A 70 9.41 -26.34 -20.17
N LEU A 71 9.82 -25.14 -20.58
CA LEU A 71 10.97 -24.95 -21.47
C LEU A 71 12.24 -25.45 -20.79
N GLN A 72 13.03 -26.26 -21.50
CA GLN A 72 14.29 -26.85 -21.02
C GLN A 72 15.50 -26.17 -21.63
N GLN A 73 15.31 -25.41 -22.72
CA GLN A 73 16.36 -24.76 -23.51
C GLN A 73 15.81 -23.49 -24.15
N PRO A 74 16.68 -22.56 -24.59
CA PRO A 74 16.26 -21.38 -25.33
C PRO A 74 15.53 -21.73 -26.60
N LEU A 75 14.56 -20.90 -26.96
CA LEU A 75 13.80 -21.06 -28.20
C LEU A 75 13.92 -19.78 -29.03
N ARG A 76 14.04 -19.93 -30.33
CA ARG A 76 13.98 -18.86 -31.31
C ARG A 76 12.72 -19.04 -32.17
N ARG A 77 12.03 -17.95 -32.50
CA ARG A 77 10.95 -18.00 -33.46
C ARG A 77 11.48 -18.43 -34.82
N LYS A 78 10.80 -19.38 -35.46
CA LYS A 78 11.21 -19.86 -36.80
C LYS A 78 11.22 -18.69 -37.80
N PRO A 79 12.27 -18.58 -38.63
CA PRO A 79 12.34 -17.57 -39.69
C PRO A 79 11.10 -17.64 -40.61
N GLY A 80 10.59 -16.47 -41.02
CA GLY A 80 9.45 -16.38 -41.96
C GLY A 80 8.08 -16.59 -41.33
N THR A 81 7.98 -16.93 -40.05
CA THR A 81 6.67 -17.05 -39.38
C THR A 81 6.16 -15.71 -38.89
N GLU A 82 4.84 -15.51 -38.88
CA GLU A 82 4.21 -14.30 -38.37
C GLU A 82 4.33 -14.21 -36.85
N ARG A 83 4.29 -12.97 -36.33
CA ARG A 83 4.27 -12.70 -34.91
C ARG A 83 2.95 -13.25 -34.32
N GLY A 84 3.07 -14.11 -33.29
CA GLY A 84 1.91 -14.75 -32.67
C GLY A 84 1.60 -16.15 -33.19
N ALA A 85 2.21 -16.62 -34.26
CA ALA A 85 2.01 -17.98 -34.80
C ALA A 85 2.43 -19.09 -33.81
N GLY A 86 3.26 -18.78 -32.82
CA GLY A 86 3.67 -19.75 -31.81
C GLY A 86 4.67 -20.80 -32.30
N GLU A 87 5.26 -20.57 -33.45
CA GLU A 87 6.23 -21.48 -34.05
C GLU A 87 7.67 -21.18 -33.64
N PHE A 88 8.26 -22.09 -32.88
CA PHE A 88 9.60 -21.92 -32.31
C PHE A 88 10.48 -23.13 -32.64
N GLU A 89 11.78 -22.90 -32.68
CA GLU A 89 12.82 -23.92 -32.77
C GLU A 89 13.81 -23.79 -31.61
N PRO A 90 14.32 -24.91 -31.09
CA PRO A 90 15.37 -24.90 -30.08
C PRO A 90 16.67 -24.32 -30.61
N ILE A 91 17.36 -23.53 -29.78
CA ILE A 91 18.71 -23.02 -30.04
C ILE A 91 19.62 -23.29 -28.83
N SER A 92 20.92 -23.17 -29.01
CA SER A 92 21.88 -23.28 -27.91
C SER A 92 21.81 -22.04 -26.99
N TRP A 93 22.31 -22.16 -25.76
CA TRP A 93 22.49 -21.03 -24.87
C TRP A 93 23.49 -20.02 -25.43
N ASP A 94 24.55 -20.46 -26.05
CA ASP A 94 25.58 -19.59 -26.68
C ASP A 94 24.95 -18.75 -27.79
N GLU A 95 24.21 -19.37 -28.71
CA GLU A 95 23.49 -18.66 -29.77
C GLU A 95 22.49 -17.65 -29.22
N ALA A 96 21.75 -18.00 -28.14
CA ALA A 96 20.80 -17.10 -27.52
C ALA A 96 21.48 -15.88 -26.87
N LEU A 97 22.59 -16.11 -26.14
CA LEU A 97 23.36 -15.07 -25.48
C LEU A 97 24.06 -14.16 -26.48
N ASP A 98 24.67 -14.73 -27.54
CA ASP A 98 25.32 -13.95 -28.57
C ASP A 98 24.36 -13.05 -29.32
N THR A 99 23.17 -13.58 -29.69
CA THR A 99 22.11 -12.81 -30.33
C THR A 99 21.61 -11.64 -29.45
N LEU A 100 21.41 -11.87 -28.13
CA LEU A 100 21.00 -10.84 -27.19
C LEU A 100 22.12 -9.80 -27.03
N THR A 101 23.35 -10.25 -26.83
CA THR A 101 24.50 -9.36 -26.60
C THR A 101 24.72 -8.44 -27.79
N GLU A 102 24.75 -8.97 -29.02
CA GLU A 102 24.91 -8.15 -30.22
C GLU A 102 23.85 -7.05 -30.33
N ARG A 103 22.58 -7.40 -30.10
CA ARG A 103 21.47 -6.44 -30.20
C ARG A 103 21.52 -5.40 -29.11
N LEU A 104 21.73 -5.81 -27.88
CA LEU A 104 21.79 -4.91 -26.71
C LEU A 104 22.99 -3.99 -26.79
N GLN A 105 24.17 -4.50 -27.25
CA GLN A 105 25.36 -3.68 -27.44
C GLN A 105 25.09 -2.56 -28.46
N ARG A 106 24.51 -2.90 -29.59
CA ARG A 106 24.13 -1.91 -30.63
C ARG A 106 23.21 -0.82 -30.09
N ILE A 107 22.21 -1.18 -29.29
CA ILE A 107 21.31 -0.21 -28.66
C ILE A 107 22.09 0.66 -27.68
N ARG A 108 22.90 0.06 -26.82
CA ARG A 108 23.70 0.76 -25.82
C ARG A 108 24.67 1.76 -26.38
N GLU A 109 25.31 1.42 -27.51
CA GLU A 109 26.27 2.27 -28.23
C GLU A 109 25.58 3.43 -28.98
N THR A 110 24.35 3.25 -29.42
CA THR A 110 23.62 4.27 -30.19
C THR A 110 22.73 5.13 -29.33
N ASP A 111 21.76 4.54 -28.62
CA ASP A 111 20.85 5.22 -27.73
C ASP A 111 20.23 4.22 -26.74
N PRO A 112 20.74 4.12 -25.51
CA PRO A 112 20.23 3.17 -24.52
C PRO A 112 18.76 3.38 -24.15
N ARG A 113 18.17 4.55 -24.39
CA ARG A 113 16.75 4.83 -24.13
C ARG A 113 15.81 4.05 -25.06
N LYS A 114 16.31 3.48 -26.14
CA LYS A 114 15.53 2.60 -27.03
C LYS A 114 15.24 1.23 -26.43
N LEU A 115 15.86 0.88 -25.30
CA LEU A 115 15.53 -0.32 -24.55
C LEU A 115 14.45 -0.02 -23.51
N ALA A 116 13.27 -0.63 -23.66
CA ALA A 116 12.28 -0.72 -22.60
C ALA A 116 12.49 -2.03 -21.82
N PHE A 117 12.68 -1.93 -20.50
CA PHE A 117 13.00 -3.06 -19.64
C PHE A 117 11.98 -3.20 -18.50
N PHE A 118 11.16 -4.24 -18.56
CA PHE A 118 10.13 -4.52 -17.58
C PHE A 118 10.50 -5.74 -16.75
N THR A 119 10.36 -5.64 -15.44
CA THR A 119 10.63 -6.74 -14.52
C THR A 119 9.39 -7.10 -13.71
N GLY A 120 9.26 -8.39 -13.39
CA GLY A 120 8.24 -8.87 -12.47
C GLY A 120 8.57 -8.56 -11.01
N ARG A 121 7.69 -8.97 -10.11
CA ARG A 121 7.94 -8.93 -8.66
C ARG A 121 8.76 -10.15 -8.25
N ASP A 122 10.02 -10.14 -8.60
CA ASP A 122 10.98 -11.17 -8.25
C ASP A 122 11.95 -10.68 -7.15
N GLN A 123 12.80 -11.57 -6.69
CA GLN A 123 13.79 -11.23 -5.66
C GLN A 123 15.07 -10.65 -6.25
N MET A 124 15.18 -10.63 -7.55
CA MET A 124 16.36 -10.13 -8.29
C MET A 124 16.20 -8.67 -8.70
N GLN A 125 15.14 -7.98 -8.26
CA GLN A 125 14.86 -6.59 -8.63
C GLN A 125 16.05 -5.65 -8.37
N ALA A 126 16.79 -5.89 -7.29
CA ALA A 126 17.99 -5.11 -7.00
C ALA A 126 19.06 -5.26 -8.10
N LEU A 127 19.26 -6.47 -8.63
CA LEU A 127 20.19 -6.73 -9.72
C LEU A 127 19.66 -6.22 -11.05
N THR A 128 18.40 -6.44 -11.34
CA THR A 128 17.79 -5.98 -12.60
C THR A 128 17.73 -4.46 -12.69
N GLY A 129 17.44 -3.78 -11.57
CA GLY A 129 17.50 -2.33 -11.48
C GLY A 129 18.94 -1.79 -11.66
N LEU A 130 19.91 -2.42 -11.01
CA LEU A 130 21.32 -2.09 -11.21
C LEU A 130 21.75 -2.28 -12.67
N TRP A 131 21.37 -3.42 -13.27
CA TRP A 131 21.67 -3.70 -14.67
C TRP A 131 21.09 -2.64 -15.60
N ALA A 132 19.82 -2.28 -15.43
CA ALA A 132 19.17 -1.24 -16.23
C ALA A 132 19.88 0.12 -16.09
N THR A 133 20.29 0.48 -14.87
CA THR A 133 21.06 1.70 -14.61
C THR A 133 22.42 1.67 -15.30
N GLN A 134 23.14 0.57 -15.20
CA GLN A 134 24.45 0.42 -15.85
C GLN A 134 24.35 0.32 -17.37
N PHE A 135 23.26 -0.23 -17.89
CA PHE A 135 22.97 -0.23 -19.32
C PHE A 135 22.75 1.19 -19.85
N GLY A 136 22.16 2.07 -19.04
CA GLY A 136 21.89 3.45 -19.38
C GLY A 136 20.43 3.71 -19.82
N THR A 137 19.53 2.72 -19.70
CA THR A 137 18.13 2.96 -20.05
C THR A 137 17.37 3.62 -18.94
N ILE A 138 16.64 4.67 -19.28
CA ILE A 138 15.64 5.29 -18.40
C ILE A 138 14.31 4.54 -18.44
N ASN A 139 14.06 3.74 -19.47
CA ASN A 139 12.79 3.06 -19.69
C ASN A 139 12.74 1.71 -18.95
N TRP A 140 13.04 1.75 -17.65
CA TRP A 140 12.93 0.61 -16.77
C TRP A 140 11.76 0.74 -15.83
N ALA A 141 10.94 -0.29 -15.76
CA ALA A 141 9.83 -0.36 -14.84
C ALA A 141 9.78 -1.70 -14.12
N ALA A 142 9.69 -1.65 -12.80
CA ALA A 142 9.45 -2.80 -11.96
C ALA A 142 7.94 -3.01 -11.73
N HIS A 143 7.58 -4.23 -11.37
CA HIS A 143 6.20 -4.62 -11.09
C HIS A 143 5.43 -3.63 -10.17
N GLY A 144 6.11 -3.09 -9.17
CA GLY A 144 5.49 -2.16 -8.22
C GLY A 144 4.83 -0.95 -8.88
N GLY A 145 5.45 -0.39 -9.92
CA GLY A 145 4.93 0.76 -10.67
C GLY A 145 3.58 0.50 -11.34
N PHE A 146 3.30 -0.75 -11.69
CA PHE A 146 2.03 -1.16 -12.35
C PHE A 146 1.07 -1.89 -11.40
N CYS A 147 1.45 -2.13 -10.17
CA CYS A 147 0.65 -2.95 -9.23
C CYS A 147 0.07 -2.13 -8.10
N SER A 148 0.90 -1.38 -7.39
CA SER A 148 0.55 -0.80 -6.09
C SER A 148 0.97 0.66 -5.95
N VAL A 149 1.30 1.33 -7.05
CA VAL A 149 1.75 2.72 -7.03
C VAL A 149 0.74 3.65 -6.37
N ASN A 150 -0.54 3.48 -6.67
CA ASN A 150 -1.61 4.26 -6.06
C ASN A 150 -1.70 4.06 -4.55
N MET A 151 -1.42 2.85 -4.07
CA MET A 151 -1.37 2.57 -2.63
C MET A 151 -0.17 3.25 -1.97
N ALA A 152 1.01 3.14 -2.58
CA ALA A 152 2.21 3.78 -2.07
C ALA A 152 2.07 5.31 -2.05
N ALA A 153 1.55 5.89 -3.13
CA ALA A 153 1.28 7.33 -3.20
C ALA A 153 0.19 7.75 -2.20
N GLY A 154 -0.89 6.96 -2.07
CA GLY A 154 -1.93 7.21 -1.09
C GLY A 154 -1.38 7.28 0.33
N GLY A 155 -0.49 6.36 0.71
CA GLY A 155 0.20 6.39 1.99
C GLY A 155 1.14 7.59 2.14
N LEU A 156 1.96 7.89 1.12
CA LEU A 156 2.88 9.01 1.13
C LEU A 156 2.16 10.36 1.38
N TYR A 157 1.05 10.56 0.68
CA TYR A 157 0.28 11.80 0.76
C TYR A 157 -0.78 11.84 1.89
N THR A 158 -0.77 10.87 2.79
CA THR A 158 -1.62 10.87 3.98
C THR A 158 -0.82 10.67 5.26
N THR A 159 -0.07 9.57 5.37
CA THR A 159 0.71 9.22 6.57
C THR A 159 2.19 9.56 6.46
N GLY A 160 2.65 10.05 5.31
CA GLY A 160 4.04 10.41 5.05
C GLY A 160 4.94 9.24 4.66
N PHE A 161 4.40 8.06 4.44
CA PHE A 161 5.15 6.87 4.05
C PHE A 161 4.66 6.27 2.73
N ALA A 162 5.59 5.97 1.83
CA ALA A 162 5.31 5.20 0.63
C ALA A 162 5.40 3.71 0.93
N PHE A 163 4.27 3.04 0.93
CA PHE A 163 4.16 1.60 1.15
C PHE A 163 3.55 0.88 -0.02
N TRP A 164 4.08 -0.29 -0.31
CA TRP A 164 3.48 -1.22 -1.27
C TRP A 164 2.31 -2.03 -0.70
N GLU A 165 2.03 -1.89 0.58
CA GLU A 165 0.95 -2.53 1.33
C GLU A 165 0.38 -1.53 2.35
N PHE A 166 -0.83 -1.76 2.82
CA PHE A 166 -1.58 -0.85 3.70
C PHE A 166 -1.07 -0.83 5.16
N GLY A 167 0.12 -1.35 5.42
CA GLY A 167 0.64 -1.52 6.76
C GLY A 167 0.16 -2.82 7.42
N ASP A 168 0.45 -2.96 8.70
CA ASP A 168 0.19 -4.19 9.45
C ASP A 168 -0.68 -3.91 10.69
N PRO A 169 -1.87 -4.50 10.79
CA PRO A 169 -2.69 -4.40 11.98
C PRO A 169 -2.00 -4.99 13.21
N ASP A 170 -2.20 -4.40 14.38
CA ASP A 170 -1.83 -5.03 15.65
C ASP A 170 -2.81 -6.17 15.98
N TRP A 171 -2.59 -7.32 15.35
CA TRP A 171 -3.47 -8.48 15.43
C TRP A 171 -3.70 -9.04 16.83
N ASP A 172 -2.82 -8.75 17.76
CA ASP A 172 -2.94 -9.23 19.15
C ASP A 172 -3.91 -8.38 19.97
N ARG A 173 -4.18 -7.13 19.54
CA ARG A 173 -4.97 -6.15 20.29
C ARG A 173 -6.13 -5.54 19.51
N THR A 174 -6.13 -5.62 18.18
CA THR A 174 -7.24 -5.06 17.38
C THR A 174 -8.57 -5.74 17.72
N LYS A 175 -9.63 -4.95 17.86
CA LYS A 175 -10.98 -5.44 18.18
C LYS A 175 -11.96 -5.29 17.02
N TYR A 176 -11.68 -4.38 16.09
CA TYR A 176 -12.50 -4.15 14.91
C TYR A 176 -11.61 -4.05 13.69
N HIS A 177 -11.83 -4.92 12.72
CA HIS A 177 -11.00 -4.98 11.52
C HIS A 177 -11.83 -4.92 10.25
N MET A 178 -11.49 -4.02 9.33
CA MET A 178 -12.07 -3.94 8.00
C MET A 178 -11.07 -4.37 6.93
N LEU A 179 -11.46 -5.33 6.12
CA LEU A 179 -10.65 -5.86 5.03
C LEU A 179 -11.24 -5.46 3.68
N TRP A 180 -10.49 -4.65 2.91
CA TRP A 180 -10.94 -4.00 1.69
C TRP A 180 -10.37 -4.67 0.44
N GLY A 181 -11.21 -5.28 -0.38
CA GLY A 181 -10.86 -5.79 -1.70
C GLY A 181 -9.77 -6.85 -1.72
N VAL A 182 -9.66 -7.69 -0.70
CA VAL A 182 -8.65 -8.75 -0.61
C VAL A 182 -9.26 -10.11 -0.97
N ALA A 183 -8.65 -10.77 -1.95
CA ALA A 183 -9.03 -12.10 -2.42
C ALA A 183 -8.10 -13.16 -1.80
N GLU A 184 -8.51 -13.80 -0.81
CA GLU A 184 -7.77 -14.43 0.26
C GLU A 184 -7.27 -15.84 0.04
N ASP A 185 -8.04 -16.70 -0.60
CA ASP A 185 -7.60 -18.10 -0.83
C ASP A 185 -6.48 -18.19 -1.87
N HIS A 186 -6.33 -17.12 -2.63
CA HIS A 186 -5.37 -17.02 -3.72
C HIS A 186 -4.20 -16.09 -3.42
N ALA A 187 -4.29 -15.27 -2.36
CA ALA A 187 -3.27 -14.30 -1.99
C ALA A 187 -3.29 -14.01 -0.49
N SER A 188 -2.31 -13.26 0.01
CA SER A 188 -2.28 -12.71 1.38
C SER A 188 -2.50 -13.73 2.51
N ASN A 189 -2.03 -14.95 2.34
CA ASN A 189 -2.16 -16.02 3.32
C ASN A 189 -1.76 -15.67 4.76
N PRO A 190 -0.72 -14.86 5.02
CA PRO A 190 -0.37 -14.47 6.39
C PRO A 190 -1.51 -13.76 7.13
N ILE A 191 -2.41 -13.07 6.43
CA ILE A 191 -3.59 -12.42 7.02
C ILE A 191 -4.49 -13.44 7.74
N LYS A 192 -4.57 -14.69 7.27
CA LYS A 192 -5.35 -15.75 7.93
C LYS A 192 -4.95 -15.93 9.39
N ILE A 193 -3.66 -15.83 9.68
CA ILE A 193 -3.14 -15.96 11.05
C ILE A 193 -3.59 -14.75 11.89
N GLY A 194 -3.57 -13.56 11.32
CA GLY A 194 -4.06 -12.34 11.97
C GLY A 194 -5.57 -12.42 12.24
N LEU A 195 -6.37 -12.82 11.24
CA LEU A 195 -7.82 -12.97 11.39
C LEU A 195 -8.18 -14.06 12.42
N GLU A 196 -7.41 -15.15 12.47
CA GLU A 196 -7.57 -16.17 13.52
C GLU A 196 -7.37 -15.58 14.92
N LYS A 197 -6.32 -14.77 15.11
CA LYS A 197 -6.07 -14.08 16.39
C LYS A 197 -7.20 -13.12 16.74
N LEU A 198 -7.61 -12.28 15.80
CA LEU A 198 -8.73 -11.36 15.96
C LEU A 198 -10.00 -12.10 16.44
N LYS A 199 -10.38 -13.16 15.74
CA LYS A 199 -11.58 -13.96 16.07
C LYS A 199 -11.45 -14.64 17.43
N ARG A 200 -10.28 -15.18 17.76
CA ARG A 200 -10.00 -15.80 19.06
C ARG A 200 -10.11 -14.80 20.21
N ASN A 201 -9.75 -13.55 19.96
CA ASN A 201 -9.84 -12.47 20.94
C ASN A 201 -11.24 -11.81 20.97
N GLY A 202 -12.22 -12.34 20.23
CA GLY A 202 -13.59 -11.83 20.21
C GLY A 202 -13.78 -10.57 19.36
N GLY A 203 -12.79 -10.21 18.53
CA GLY A 203 -12.88 -9.04 17.67
C GLY A 203 -13.81 -9.24 16.46
N LYS A 204 -14.41 -8.15 15.99
CA LYS A 204 -15.28 -8.11 14.81
C LYS A 204 -14.46 -7.98 13.53
N PHE A 205 -14.80 -8.82 12.54
CA PHE A 205 -14.22 -8.79 11.20
C PHE A 205 -15.27 -8.43 10.16
N VAL A 206 -15.08 -7.31 9.47
CA VAL A 206 -15.91 -6.85 8.36
C VAL A 206 -15.13 -7.01 7.04
N ALA A 207 -15.69 -7.74 6.09
CA ALA A 207 -15.10 -7.94 4.77
C ALA A 207 -15.84 -7.14 3.70
N ILE A 208 -15.15 -6.23 3.03
CA ILE A 208 -15.69 -5.37 1.98
C ILE A 208 -15.18 -5.88 0.64
N ASN A 209 -16.07 -6.41 -0.18
CA ASN A 209 -15.68 -7.02 -1.45
C ASN A 209 -16.90 -7.17 -2.37
N PRO A 210 -16.76 -6.97 -3.69
CA PRO A 210 -17.87 -7.15 -4.63
C PRO A 210 -18.37 -8.61 -4.73
N VAL A 211 -17.53 -9.57 -4.38
CA VAL A 211 -17.86 -11.00 -4.48
C VAL A 211 -17.72 -11.66 -3.11
N ARG A 212 -18.72 -12.41 -2.69
CA ARG A 212 -18.71 -13.15 -1.43
C ARG A 212 -17.95 -14.48 -1.57
N THR A 213 -16.65 -14.44 -1.37
CA THR A 213 -15.75 -15.60 -1.45
C THR A 213 -14.75 -15.61 -0.29
N GLY A 214 -14.10 -16.74 -0.06
CA GLY A 214 -12.95 -16.85 0.82
C GLY A 214 -13.17 -16.28 2.23
N TYR A 215 -12.50 -15.20 2.59
CA TYR A 215 -12.59 -14.59 3.93
C TYR A 215 -13.99 -14.12 4.30
N GLN A 216 -14.83 -13.78 3.32
CA GLN A 216 -16.21 -13.39 3.57
C GLN A 216 -17.02 -14.54 4.19
N ALA A 217 -16.57 -15.80 4.03
CA ALA A 217 -17.20 -16.96 4.65
C ALA A 217 -16.99 -17.01 6.17
N ILE A 218 -15.92 -16.35 6.67
CA ILE A 218 -15.58 -16.29 8.10
C ILE A 218 -15.74 -14.90 8.69
N ALA A 219 -16.09 -13.89 7.88
CA ALA A 219 -16.37 -12.56 8.33
C ALA A 219 -17.64 -12.53 9.19
N ASP A 220 -17.68 -11.67 10.20
CA ASP A 220 -18.88 -11.39 10.97
C ASP A 220 -19.89 -10.66 10.11
N GLU A 221 -19.39 -9.84 9.17
CA GLU A 221 -20.23 -9.14 8.22
C GLU A 221 -19.52 -9.01 6.85
N TRP A 222 -20.30 -9.22 5.79
CA TRP A 222 -19.87 -8.95 4.43
C TRP A 222 -20.61 -7.74 3.86
N VAL A 223 -19.85 -6.80 3.32
CA VAL A 223 -20.33 -5.61 2.61
C VAL A 223 -20.14 -5.83 1.12
N GLY A 224 -21.23 -6.05 0.41
CA GLY A 224 -21.24 -6.21 -1.04
C GLY A 224 -21.20 -4.85 -1.73
N ILE A 225 -20.00 -4.46 -2.19
CA ILE A 225 -19.78 -3.14 -2.79
C ILE A 225 -19.64 -3.22 -4.30
N LYS A 226 -20.12 -2.22 -5.05
CA LYS A 226 -19.84 -2.11 -6.48
C LYS A 226 -18.37 -1.80 -6.72
N PRO A 227 -17.69 -2.49 -7.67
CA PRO A 227 -16.28 -2.27 -7.96
C PRO A 227 -15.95 -0.80 -8.26
N GLY A 228 -14.85 -0.29 -7.69
CA GLY A 228 -14.38 1.08 -7.91
C GLY A 228 -15.07 2.16 -7.08
N THR A 229 -16.00 1.80 -6.18
CA THR A 229 -16.72 2.75 -5.32
C THR A 229 -16.27 2.72 -3.86
N ASP A 230 -15.23 1.96 -3.54
CA ASP A 230 -14.69 1.81 -2.19
C ASP A 230 -14.30 3.15 -1.56
N GLY A 231 -13.70 4.05 -2.36
CA GLY A 231 -13.33 5.39 -1.90
C GLY A 231 -14.54 6.23 -1.51
N LEU A 232 -15.62 6.18 -2.28
CA LEU A 232 -16.86 6.89 -1.96
C LEU A 232 -17.52 6.32 -0.70
N PHE A 233 -17.51 5.00 -0.53
CA PHE A 233 -17.99 4.36 0.69
C PHE A 233 -17.18 4.79 1.92
N ALA A 234 -15.85 4.85 1.82
CA ALA A 234 -15.00 5.34 2.90
C ALA A 234 -15.29 6.82 3.22
N LEU A 235 -15.50 7.67 2.21
CA LEU A 235 -15.84 9.08 2.41
C LEU A 235 -17.25 9.26 2.98
N SER A 236 -18.19 8.39 2.64
CA SER A 236 -19.52 8.37 3.27
C SER A 236 -19.45 7.99 4.75
N MET A 237 -18.60 7.02 5.13
CA MET A 237 -18.32 6.74 6.55
C MET A 237 -17.66 7.94 7.23
N LEU A 238 -16.75 8.64 6.56
CA LEU A 238 -16.16 9.88 7.07
C LEU A 238 -17.22 10.97 7.33
N HIS A 239 -18.17 11.14 6.40
CA HIS A 239 -19.31 12.04 6.59
C HIS A 239 -20.05 11.73 7.90
N VAL A 240 -20.33 10.45 8.16
CA VAL A 240 -21.00 10.02 9.40
C VAL A 240 -20.16 10.35 10.63
N LEU A 241 -18.85 10.09 10.59
CA LEU A 241 -17.96 10.41 11.70
C LEU A 241 -17.93 11.92 12.00
N LEU A 242 -17.82 12.75 10.98
CA LEU A 242 -17.83 14.21 11.11
C LEU A 242 -19.15 14.72 11.66
N LYS A 243 -20.28 14.28 11.08
CA LYS A 243 -21.63 14.67 11.48
C LYS A 243 -21.93 14.37 12.96
N ASN A 244 -21.35 13.28 13.47
CA ASN A 244 -21.54 12.83 14.84
C ASN A 244 -20.39 13.22 15.79
N ASN A 245 -19.43 14.04 15.35
CA ASN A 245 -18.24 14.43 16.12
C ASN A 245 -17.44 13.22 16.66
N GLN A 246 -17.38 12.14 15.88
CA GLN A 246 -16.68 10.90 16.24
C GLN A 246 -15.29 10.88 15.62
N PHE A 247 -14.35 11.64 16.18
CA PHE A 247 -12.94 11.67 15.77
C PHE A 247 -12.03 12.01 16.95
N ASP A 248 -10.73 11.66 16.84
CA ASP A 248 -9.76 11.89 17.91
C ASP A 248 -9.19 13.32 17.84
N TRP A 249 -9.80 14.23 18.61
CA TRP A 249 -9.41 15.64 18.69
C TRP A 249 -7.93 15.82 19.03
N GLY A 250 -7.45 15.09 20.03
CA GLY A 250 -6.09 15.23 20.52
C GLY A 250 -5.06 14.75 19.51
N PHE A 251 -5.34 13.63 18.85
CA PHE A 251 -4.50 13.09 17.80
C PHE A 251 -4.45 14.05 16.60
N LEU A 252 -5.61 14.48 16.11
CA LEU A 252 -5.70 15.38 14.96
C LEU A 252 -4.99 16.71 15.20
N ALA A 253 -5.17 17.30 16.36
CA ALA A 253 -4.57 18.59 16.69
C ALA A 253 -3.04 18.54 16.83
N ARG A 254 -2.48 17.39 17.23
CA ARG A 254 -1.05 17.30 17.58
C ARG A 254 -0.19 16.57 16.55
N TYR A 255 -0.75 15.58 15.88
CA TYR A 255 0.04 14.68 15.03
C TYR A 255 -0.31 14.78 13.55
N THR A 256 -1.18 15.73 13.18
CA THR A 256 -1.56 15.96 11.78
C THR A 256 -1.44 17.44 11.41
N ASN A 257 -1.65 17.74 10.15
CA ASN A 257 -1.74 19.11 9.66
C ASN A 257 -3.15 19.72 9.82
N ALA A 258 -4.05 19.09 10.55
CA ALA A 258 -5.45 19.50 10.68
C ALA A 258 -5.64 20.94 11.22
N THR A 259 -4.70 21.42 12.02
CA THR A 259 -4.71 22.75 12.63
C THR A 259 -4.01 23.83 11.80
N GLN A 260 -3.28 23.45 10.74
CA GLN A 260 -2.60 24.41 9.89
C GLN A 260 -3.62 25.27 9.12
N LEU A 261 -3.24 26.51 8.88
CA LEU A 261 -4.11 27.51 8.24
C LEU A 261 -3.87 27.56 6.73
N VAL A 262 -4.92 27.49 5.97
CA VAL A 262 -4.91 27.51 4.51
C VAL A 262 -5.47 28.83 4.01
N VAL A 263 -4.75 29.50 3.13
CA VAL A 263 -5.17 30.76 2.51
C VAL A 263 -6.37 30.53 1.59
N GLN A 264 -7.39 31.39 1.74
CA GLN A 264 -8.65 31.33 1.00
C GLN A 264 -8.81 32.60 0.15
N THR A 265 -8.08 32.68 -0.97
CA THR A 265 -8.11 33.82 -1.91
C THR A 265 -8.31 33.32 -3.35
N PRO A 266 -9.50 32.82 -3.68
CA PRO A 266 -9.76 32.18 -4.98
C PRO A 266 -9.31 33.01 -6.16
N GLY A 267 -8.52 32.41 -7.05
CA GLY A 267 -8.00 33.05 -8.26
C GLY A 267 -6.79 33.97 -8.03
N GLN A 268 -6.25 34.03 -6.81
CA GLN A 268 -5.03 34.80 -6.51
C GLN A 268 -3.83 33.88 -6.24
N THR A 269 -2.64 34.41 -6.41
CA THR A 269 -1.41 33.67 -6.05
C THR A 269 -1.40 33.33 -4.57
N GLY A 270 -1.12 32.08 -4.25
CA GLY A 270 -1.08 31.59 -2.86
C GLY A 270 -2.41 31.02 -2.35
N ASP A 271 -3.48 31.05 -3.15
CA ASP A 271 -4.73 30.38 -2.80
C ASP A 271 -4.54 28.87 -2.59
N GLY A 272 -5.13 28.34 -1.53
CA GLY A 272 -5.02 26.91 -1.16
C GLY A 272 -3.68 26.52 -0.53
N LEU A 273 -2.72 27.42 -0.38
CA LEU A 273 -1.44 27.14 0.27
C LEU A 273 -1.54 27.31 1.79
N ILE A 274 -0.70 26.55 2.51
CA ILE A 274 -0.54 26.71 3.95
C ILE A 274 0.06 28.08 4.25
N LEU A 275 -0.56 28.81 5.16
CA LEU A 275 -0.03 30.08 5.68
C LEU A 275 1.28 29.82 6.45
N ARG A 276 2.34 30.57 6.11
CA ARG A 276 3.66 30.43 6.72
C ARG A 276 4.18 31.76 7.22
N ASP A 277 5.05 31.71 8.22
CA ASP A 277 5.79 32.88 8.70
C ASP A 277 6.98 33.22 7.78
N GLY A 278 7.75 34.26 8.16
CA GLY A 278 8.93 34.69 7.42
C GLY A 278 10.10 33.68 7.44
N ASN A 279 10.04 32.65 8.25
CA ASN A 279 11.02 31.55 8.34
C ASN A 279 10.53 30.26 7.67
N ASP A 280 9.42 30.36 6.94
CA ASP A 280 8.78 29.21 6.26
C ASP A 280 8.12 28.17 7.22
N ASN A 281 7.87 28.52 8.48
CA ASN A 281 7.15 27.67 9.41
C ASN A 281 5.63 27.78 9.18
N PRO A 282 4.88 26.66 9.21
CA PRO A 282 3.42 26.72 9.11
C PRO A 282 2.81 27.40 10.32
N LEU A 283 1.86 28.30 10.10
CA LEU A 283 1.15 29.00 11.16
C LEU A 283 -0.13 28.24 11.56
N VAL A 284 -0.44 28.33 12.86
CA VAL A 284 -1.67 27.85 13.47
C VAL A 284 -2.25 28.97 14.34
N TRP A 285 -3.54 28.85 14.68
CA TRP A 285 -4.16 29.74 15.67
C TRP A 285 -4.08 29.11 17.06
N ASP A 286 -3.43 29.79 18.00
CA ASP A 286 -3.35 29.33 19.39
C ASP A 286 -4.55 29.82 20.19
N LEU A 287 -5.31 28.91 20.77
CA LEU A 287 -6.54 29.20 21.55
C LEU A 287 -6.26 29.90 22.89
N GLU A 288 -5.07 29.73 23.48
CA GLU A 288 -4.73 30.39 24.75
C GLU A 288 -4.18 31.79 24.53
N LYS A 289 -3.39 31.95 23.47
CA LYS A 289 -2.77 33.26 23.14
C LYS A 289 -3.68 34.15 22.30
N GLU A 290 -4.72 33.57 21.71
CA GLU A 290 -5.62 34.22 20.75
C GLU A 290 -4.84 34.91 19.61
N ASP A 291 -3.80 34.21 19.09
CA ASP A 291 -2.88 34.76 18.09
C ASP A 291 -2.35 33.68 17.15
N PHE A 292 -1.77 34.13 16.04
CA PHE A 292 -1.07 33.28 15.08
C PHE A 292 0.32 32.92 15.61
N VAL A 293 0.60 31.65 15.72
CA VAL A 293 1.89 31.17 16.21
C VAL A 293 2.49 30.14 15.27
N ASP A 294 3.79 29.96 15.36
CA ASP A 294 4.50 28.88 14.69
C ASP A 294 3.98 27.51 15.18
N GLY A 295 3.43 26.73 14.28
CA GLY A 295 2.85 25.42 14.55
C GLY A 295 3.86 24.34 15.00
N SER A 296 5.16 24.63 14.95
CA SER A 296 6.22 23.75 15.46
C SER A 296 6.46 23.91 16.97
N GLN A 297 5.92 24.97 17.60
CA GLN A 297 6.02 25.20 19.05
C GLN A 297 5.29 24.10 19.82
N ARG A 298 5.84 23.72 20.97
CA ARG A 298 5.36 22.56 21.77
C ARG A 298 4.37 22.94 22.87
N ASP A 299 4.34 24.21 23.26
CA ASP A 299 3.55 24.79 24.36
C ASP A 299 2.35 25.59 23.83
N ILE A 300 1.71 25.10 22.79
CA ILE A 300 0.56 25.73 22.15
C ILE A 300 -0.69 24.86 22.25
N GLN A 301 -1.85 25.52 22.14
CA GLN A 301 -3.19 24.91 22.06
C GLN A 301 -3.79 25.21 20.68
N PRO A 302 -3.38 24.50 19.60
CA PRO A 302 -3.79 24.87 18.26
C PRO A 302 -5.30 24.55 18.05
N ALA A 303 -5.98 25.51 17.45
CA ALA A 303 -7.40 25.36 17.09
C ALA A 303 -7.55 24.28 15.97
N LEU A 304 -8.42 23.31 16.22
CA LEU A 304 -8.72 22.29 15.20
C LEU A 304 -9.69 22.84 14.14
N PHE A 305 -10.66 23.65 14.56
CA PHE A 305 -11.60 24.34 13.66
C PHE A 305 -11.46 25.84 13.82
N GLY A 306 -11.62 26.56 12.73
CA GLY A 306 -11.67 28.02 12.75
C GLY A 306 -11.45 28.67 11.39
N GLU A 307 -11.95 29.90 11.31
CA GLU A 307 -11.77 30.84 10.20
C GLU A 307 -11.20 32.12 10.78
N TYR A 308 -10.14 32.65 10.19
CA TYR A 308 -9.42 33.80 10.72
C TYR A 308 -9.02 34.75 9.61
N THR A 309 -8.57 35.93 9.97
CA THR A 309 -7.93 36.88 9.07
C THR A 309 -6.44 36.93 9.42
N ALA A 310 -5.58 36.50 8.51
CA ALA A 310 -4.14 36.51 8.68
C ALA A 310 -3.60 37.95 8.91
N PRO A 311 -2.39 38.13 9.50
CA PRO A 311 -1.81 39.46 9.75
C PRO A 311 -1.67 40.29 8.49
N ASP A 312 -1.56 39.70 7.32
CA ASP A 312 -1.48 40.37 6.03
C ASP A 312 -2.86 40.64 5.38
N GLY A 313 -3.94 40.37 6.10
CA GLY A 313 -5.33 40.62 5.69
C GLY A 313 -5.98 39.50 4.87
N ARG A 314 -5.27 38.41 4.56
CA ARG A 314 -5.86 37.28 3.81
C ARG A 314 -6.79 36.45 4.71
N PRO A 315 -7.96 36.02 4.20
CA PRO A 315 -8.80 35.03 4.91
C PRO A 315 -8.12 33.65 4.91
N VAL A 316 -8.19 32.97 6.07
CA VAL A 316 -7.61 31.63 6.24
C VAL A 316 -8.56 30.73 7.02
N LYS A 317 -8.53 29.43 6.73
CA LYS A 317 -9.26 28.39 7.44
C LYS A 317 -8.33 27.28 7.88
N THR A 318 -8.63 26.62 8.99
CA THR A 318 -7.90 25.41 9.34
C THR A 318 -8.15 24.29 8.30
N VAL A 319 -7.17 23.44 8.11
CA VAL A 319 -7.33 22.25 7.24
C VAL A 319 -8.54 21.42 7.66
N MET A 320 -8.79 21.26 8.96
CA MET A 320 -9.94 20.51 9.47
C MET A 320 -11.27 21.16 9.12
N THR A 321 -11.37 22.49 9.16
CA THR A 321 -12.57 23.21 8.70
C THR A 321 -12.86 22.92 7.24
N LEU A 322 -11.84 23.04 6.38
CA LEU A 322 -11.99 22.76 4.95
C LEU A 322 -12.36 21.29 4.67
N LEU A 323 -11.76 20.37 5.42
CA LEU A 323 -12.09 18.95 5.34
C LEU A 323 -13.57 18.72 5.74
N ALA A 324 -14.01 19.33 6.82
CA ALA A 324 -15.40 19.21 7.29
C ALA A 324 -16.39 19.84 6.29
N GLU A 325 -16.12 21.03 5.78
CA GLU A 325 -16.92 21.67 4.74
C GLU A 325 -17.05 20.77 3.50
N ARG A 326 -15.94 20.15 3.07
CA ARG A 326 -15.94 19.28 1.90
C ARG A 326 -16.73 18.00 2.12
N TYR A 327 -16.54 17.32 3.24
CA TYR A 327 -17.08 15.97 3.44
C TYR A 327 -18.39 15.94 4.25
N LEU A 328 -18.86 17.07 4.77
CA LEU A 328 -20.23 17.22 5.25
C LEU A 328 -21.21 17.60 4.13
N ASP A 329 -20.72 17.85 2.91
CA ASP A 329 -21.59 18.02 1.75
C ASP A 329 -22.52 16.81 1.58
N ALA A 330 -23.74 17.08 1.13
CA ALA A 330 -24.78 16.07 0.96
C ALA A 330 -24.39 14.99 -0.06
N GLU A 331 -23.46 15.26 -0.97
CA GLU A 331 -22.97 14.25 -1.93
C GLU A 331 -22.33 13.04 -1.26
N TYR A 332 -21.78 13.21 -0.02
CA TYR A 332 -21.16 12.13 0.75
C TYR A 332 -22.10 11.49 1.78
N ALA A 333 -23.30 12.02 1.94
CA ALA A 333 -24.28 11.46 2.87
C ALA A 333 -24.65 10.00 2.49
N PRO A 334 -24.80 9.09 3.47
CA PRO A 334 -25.08 7.68 3.19
C PRO A 334 -26.26 7.44 2.25
N GLU A 335 -27.35 8.22 2.39
CA GLU A 335 -28.54 8.14 1.56
C GLU A 335 -28.28 8.48 0.09
N ASN A 336 -27.34 9.38 -0.18
CA ASN A 336 -26.97 9.80 -1.54
C ASN A 336 -25.91 8.88 -2.17
N THR A 337 -25.08 8.23 -1.36
CA THR A 337 -24.04 7.31 -1.84
C THR A 337 -24.52 5.88 -2.01
N ALA A 338 -25.59 5.47 -1.33
CA ALA A 338 -26.10 4.09 -1.34
C ALA A 338 -26.39 3.55 -2.75
N GLY A 339 -27.03 4.34 -3.59
CA GLY A 339 -27.34 3.95 -4.98
C GLY A 339 -26.09 3.77 -5.85
N ILE A 340 -25.01 4.49 -5.55
CA ILE A 340 -23.73 4.44 -6.28
C ILE A 340 -22.90 3.27 -5.80
N THR A 341 -22.71 3.14 -4.49
CA THR A 341 -21.87 2.11 -3.88
C THR A 341 -22.52 0.72 -3.85
N GLY A 342 -23.85 0.68 -3.81
CA GLY A 342 -24.62 -0.53 -3.58
C GLY A 342 -24.70 -0.93 -2.11
N VAL A 343 -24.16 -0.11 -1.18
CA VAL A 343 -24.23 -0.35 0.27
C VAL A 343 -25.39 0.46 0.85
N PRO A 344 -26.32 -0.17 1.58
CA PRO A 344 -27.44 0.54 2.22
C PRO A 344 -26.96 1.65 3.15
N ALA A 345 -27.72 2.76 3.20
CA ALA A 345 -27.38 3.92 4.03
C ALA A 345 -27.24 3.56 5.50
N GLU A 346 -28.21 2.78 6.03
CA GLU A 346 -28.21 2.32 7.42
C GLU A 346 -26.99 1.45 7.75
N GLN A 347 -26.53 0.65 6.78
CA GLN A 347 -25.32 -0.16 6.95
C GLN A 347 -24.07 0.72 7.01
N THR A 348 -23.98 1.72 6.15
CA THR A 348 -22.87 2.69 6.15
C THR A 348 -22.79 3.44 7.46
N GLU A 349 -23.92 3.99 7.92
CA GLU A 349 -24.02 4.73 9.19
C GLU A 349 -23.65 3.84 10.38
N ARG A 350 -24.25 2.66 10.48
CA ARG A 350 -23.99 1.72 11.57
C ARG A 350 -22.52 1.30 11.63
N LEU A 351 -21.91 0.93 10.50
CA LEU A 351 -20.49 0.50 10.47
C LEU A 351 -19.55 1.64 10.90
N ALA A 352 -19.82 2.88 10.48
CA ALA A 352 -19.03 4.04 10.90
C ALA A 352 -19.13 4.28 12.40
N LEU A 353 -20.33 4.22 12.97
CA LEU A 353 -20.57 4.43 14.41
C LEU A 353 -20.05 3.26 15.26
N GLU A 354 -20.17 2.02 14.81
CA GLU A 354 -19.55 0.86 15.47
C GLU A 354 -18.03 1.00 15.57
N MET A 355 -17.41 1.39 14.47
CA MET A 355 -15.97 1.62 14.40
C MET A 355 -15.53 2.71 15.38
N ALA A 356 -16.25 3.83 15.42
CA ALA A 356 -16.02 4.92 16.37
C ALA A 356 -16.24 4.48 17.83
N HIS A 357 -17.30 3.69 18.10
CA HIS A 357 -17.54 3.14 19.43
C HIS A 357 -16.35 2.30 19.91
N VAL A 358 -15.86 1.39 19.07
CA VAL A 358 -14.71 0.55 19.42
C VAL A 358 -13.46 1.43 19.65
N ALA A 359 -13.22 2.42 18.79
CA ALA A 359 -12.05 3.30 18.92
C ALA A 359 -12.07 4.10 20.23
N PHE A 360 -13.23 4.65 20.66
CA PHE A 360 -13.30 5.62 21.74
C PHE A 360 -13.86 5.08 23.06
N LYS A 361 -14.71 4.04 23.01
CA LYS A 361 -15.31 3.44 24.22
C LYS A 361 -14.63 2.13 24.65
N GLU A 362 -13.89 1.50 23.73
CA GLU A 362 -13.15 0.27 24.01
C GLU A 362 -11.64 0.46 23.84
N SER A 363 -11.17 1.70 23.97
CA SER A 363 -9.74 2.05 23.88
C SER A 363 -8.89 1.19 24.81
N ILE A 364 -7.63 0.97 24.40
CA ILE A 364 -6.65 0.19 25.17
C ILE A 364 -5.76 1.16 25.92
N GLU A 365 -5.62 0.97 27.23
CA GLU A 365 -4.63 1.68 28.02
C GLU A 365 -3.51 0.71 28.41
N LEU A 366 -2.27 1.10 28.12
CA LEU A 366 -1.07 0.38 28.52
C LEU A 366 -0.25 1.28 29.44
N ASP A 367 0.14 0.75 30.61
CA ASP A 367 0.99 1.44 31.58
C ASP A 367 2.44 1.45 31.08
N ILE A 368 2.68 2.26 30.04
CA ILE A 368 3.98 2.43 29.39
C ILE A 368 4.28 3.93 29.36
N GLU A 369 5.30 4.34 30.08
CA GLU A 369 5.81 5.71 30.02
C GLU A 369 6.44 5.97 28.65
N TRP A 370 6.09 7.09 28.03
CA TRP A 370 6.66 7.48 26.75
C TRP A 370 6.70 9.00 26.61
N THR A 371 7.48 9.46 25.65
CA THR A 371 7.57 10.87 25.30
C THR A 371 7.14 11.04 23.85
N ASP A 372 6.16 11.90 23.62
CA ASP A 372 5.64 12.16 22.28
C ASP A 372 6.61 13.03 21.44
N SER A 373 6.28 13.20 20.17
CA SER A 373 7.08 14.01 19.24
C SER A 373 7.15 15.49 19.64
N TRP A 374 6.25 15.96 20.51
CA TRP A 374 6.24 17.30 21.07
C TRP A 374 7.08 17.43 22.36
N GLY A 375 7.66 16.31 22.83
CA GLY A 375 8.47 16.25 24.05
C GLY A 375 7.65 16.19 25.35
N ARG A 376 6.34 15.91 25.26
CA ARG A 376 5.47 15.74 26.43
C ARG A 376 5.62 14.32 26.94
N LYS A 377 5.72 14.20 28.25
CA LYS A 377 5.76 12.89 28.93
C LYS A 377 4.34 12.40 29.21
N HIS A 378 4.13 11.14 28.98
CA HIS A 378 2.87 10.44 29.23
C HIS A 378 3.16 9.19 30.07
N ASP A 379 2.31 8.91 31.04
CA ASP A 379 2.44 7.72 31.89
C ASP A 379 1.81 6.49 31.24
N LYS A 380 0.99 6.69 30.21
CA LYS A 380 0.26 5.62 29.51
C LYS A 380 0.27 5.83 28.00
N VAL A 381 0.23 4.72 27.29
CA VAL A 381 -0.09 4.69 25.84
C VAL A 381 -1.57 4.35 25.69
N VAL A 382 -2.29 5.17 24.95
CA VAL A 382 -3.71 4.94 24.61
C VAL A 382 -3.79 4.40 23.19
N GLY A 383 -4.34 3.20 23.06
CA GLY A 383 -4.58 2.55 21.77
C GLY A 383 -6.03 2.69 21.29
N ARG A 384 -6.19 2.75 19.97
CA ARG A 384 -7.48 2.77 19.29
C ARG A 384 -7.64 1.46 18.52
N PRO A 385 -8.33 0.42 19.05
CA PRO A 385 -8.28 -0.95 18.53
C PRO A 385 -9.13 -1.17 17.27
N VAL A 386 -9.00 -0.26 16.33
CA VAL A 386 -9.59 -0.33 14.99
C VAL A 386 -8.50 -0.38 13.95
N SER A 387 -8.53 -1.38 13.09
CA SER A 387 -7.55 -1.55 12.04
C SER A 387 -8.21 -1.80 10.69
N MET A 388 -7.49 -1.47 9.63
CA MET A 388 -7.92 -1.69 8.26
C MET A 388 -6.77 -2.31 7.47
N HIS A 389 -7.11 -3.12 6.50
CA HIS A 389 -6.15 -3.61 5.53
C HIS A 389 -6.76 -3.64 4.15
N ALA A 390 -5.96 -3.28 3.19
CA ALA A 390 -6.32 -3.28 1.79
C ALA A 390 -5.14 -3.77 0.96
N MET A 391 -5.43 -4.22 -0.24
CA MET A 391 -4.42 -4.67 -1.18
C MET A 391 -4.68 -4.09 -2.57
N ARG A 392 -3.94 -4.57 -3.52
CA ARG A 392 -3.98 -4.13 -4.91
C ARG A 392 -5.40 -4.02 -5.50
N GLY A 393 -6.36 -4.82 -5.06
CA GLY A 393 -7.73 -4.81 -5.58
C GLY A 393 -8.34 -3.42 -5.67
N ILE A 394 -8.21 -2.63 -4.61
CA ILE A 394 -8.74 -1.26 -4.55
C ILE A 394 -7.82 -0.22 -5.21
N SER A 395 -6.51 -0.45 -5.21
CA SER A 395 -5.54 0.51 -5.74
C SER A 395 -5.41 0.47 -7.27
N ALA A 396 -5.82 -0.63 -7.90
CA ALA A 396 -5.66 -0.85 -9.34
C ALA A 396 -6.76 -0.20 -10.21
N HIS A 397 -7.60 0.63 -9.62
CA HIS A 397 -8.61 1.43 -10.33
C HIS A 397 -8.06 2.81 -10.70
N SER A 398 -8.68 3.49 -11.67
CA SER A 398 -8.32 4.86 -12.06
C SER A 398 -8.40 5.87 -10.90
N ASN A 399 -9.31 5.64 -9.94
CA ASN A 399 -9.45 6.42 -8.71
C ASN A 399 -8.72 5.79 -7.51
N GLY A 400 -7.87 4.79 -7.72
CA GLY A 400 -7.24 3.99 -6.66
C GLY A 400 -6.38 4.82 -5.69
N PHE A 401 -5.72 5.87 -6.16
CA PHE A 401 -4.99 6.81 -5.32
C PHE A 401 -5.91 7.48 -4.28
N GLN A 402 -7.03 8.04 -4.73
CA GLN A 402 -7.98 8.70 -3.84
C GLN A 402 -8.71 7.70 -2.92
N THR A 403 -8.98 6.50 -3.40
CA THR A 403 -9.53 5.40 -2.59
C THR A 403 -8.60 5.04 -1.45
N CYS A 404 -7.33 4.85 -1.70
CA CYS A 404 -6.34 4.56 -0.66
C CYS A 404 -6.24 5.69 0.37
N ARG A 405 -6.22 6.94 -0.10
CA ARG A 405 -6.24 8.11 0.79
C ARG A 405 -7.48 8.15 1.68
N ALA A 406 -8.67 7.89 1.13
CA ALA A 406 -9.93 7.89 1.88
C ALA A 406 -9.92 6.85 3.02
N ILE A 407 -9.38 5.66 2.77
CA ILE A 407 -9.26 4.62 3.81
C ILE A 407 -8.23 5.02 4.88
N HIS A 408 -7.08 5.58 4.49
CA HIS A 408 -6.12 6.11 5.45
C HIS A 408 -6.73 7.25 6.29
N LEU A 409 -7.55 8.10 5.68
CA LEU A 409 -8.21 9.21 6.37
C LEU A 409 -9.15 8.72 7.46
N LEU A 410 -9.89 7.63 7.25
CA LEU A 410 -10.70 7.02 8.32
C LEU A 410 -9.84 6.62 9.53
N GLN A 411 -8.69 6.01 9.30
CA GLN A 411 -7.77 5.62 10.38
C GLN A 411 -7.18 6.84 11.10
N ILE A 412 -6.84 7.89 10.35
CA ILE A 412 -6.35 9.15 10.90
C ILE A 412 -7.42 9.83 11.76
N MET A 413 -8.66 9.88 11.29
CA MET A 413 -9.77 10.47 12.06
C MET A 413 -10.01 9.75 13.39
N LEU A 414 -9.85 8.44 13.41
CA LEU A 414 -10.00 7.64 14.63
C LEU A 414 -8.75 7.65 15.54
N GLY A 415 -7.64 8.26 15.13
CA GLY A 415 -6.39 8.19 15.85
C GLY A 415 -5.81 6.78 15.94
N SER A 416 -6.18 5.88 15.01
CA SER A 416 -5.79 4.47 15.03
C SER A 416 -4.47 4.17 14.28
N VAL A 417 -3.68 5.19 14.01
CA VAL A 417 -2.37 5.08 13.32
C VAL A 417 -1.26 4.97 14.37
N ASP A 418 -0.37 4.00 14.18
CA ASP A 418 0.80 3.74 15.04
C ASP A 418 0.49 3.66 16.54
N CYS A 419 -0.64 3.06 16.90
CA CYS A 419 -1.04 2.86 18.28
C CYS A 419 -1.45 1.40 18.56
N PRO A 420 -1.48 0.97 19.84
CA PRO A 420 -1.93 -0.37 20.23
C PRO A 420 -3.33 -0.70 19.71
N GLY A 421 -3.47 -1.84 19.07
CA GLY A 421 -4.73 -2.30 18.47
C GLY A 421 -5.06 -1.67 17.13
N GLY A 422 -4.34 -0.63 16.72
CA GLY A 422 -4.55 0.08 15.47
C GLY A 422 -3.74 -0.48 14.30
N HIS A 423 -3.40 0.41 13.42
CA HIS A 423 -2.67 0.16 12.18
C HIS A 423 -1.24 0.69 12.29
N LEU A 424 -0.27 -0.15 12.00
CA LEU A 424 1.13 0.24 11.96
C LEU A 424 1.49 0.75 10.57
N ALA A 425 1.77 2.04 10.45
CA ALA A 425 2.03 2.69 9.17
C ALA A 425 3.32 2.22 8.50
N LYS A 426 4.29 1.72 9.25
CA LYS A 426 5.56 1.23 8.74
C LYS A 426 5.85 -0.18 9.26
N PRO A 427 5.56 -1.23 8.50
CA PRO A 427 6.02 -2.56 8.86
C PRO A 427 7.56 -2.60 8.90
N PRO A 428 8.13 -3.40 9.79
CA PRO A 428 9.56 -3.57 9.91
C PRO A 428 10.09 -4.39 8.73
N TYR A 429 10.20 -3.77 7.57
CA TYR A 429 10.95 -4.41 6.49
C TYR A 429 12.42 -4.46 6.88
N PRO A 430 13.05 -5.63 6.80
CA PRO A 430 14.48 -5.69 6.93
C PRO A 430 15.08 -4.80 5.84
N LYS A 431 15.82 -3.79 6.25
CA LYS A 431 16.60 -3.01 5.31
C LYS A 431 17.53 -3.99 4.59
N HIS A 432 17.64 -3.84 3.27
CA HIS A 432 18.43 -4.76 2.46
C HIS A 432 19.83 -4.95 3.03
N VAL A 433 20.24 -6.14 2.93
CA VAL A 433 21.58 -6.60 3.29
C VAL A 433 22.18 -7.22 2.04
N PRO A 434 23.45 -7.24 1.92
CA PRO A 434 24.45 -6.82 2.91
C PRO A 434 24.67 -5.32 2.88
N PRO A 435 25.03 -4.71 4.03
CA PRO A 435 25.69 -3.43 4.03
C PRO A 435 27.02 -3.70 3.33
N GLY A 436 27.09 -3.48 2.11
CA GLY A 436 28.27 -3.79 1.30
C GLY A 436 28.40 -2.74 0.24
N VAL A 437 29.48 -2.78 -0.40
CA VAL A 437 29.80 -1.98 -1.54
C VAL A 437 28.66 -2.11 -2.54
N LYS A 438 27.81 -1.09 -2.61
CA LYS A 438 26.94 -0.97 -3.77
C LYS A 438 27.84 -0.71 -4.96
N PRO A 439 27.73 -1.49 -6.03
CA PRO A 439 28.41 -1.15 -7.28
C PRO A 439 28.09 0.31 -7.62
N ALA A 440 29.08 1.01 -8.16
CA ALA A 440 28.88 2.39 -8.59
C ALA A 440 27.64 2.50 -9.47
N LYS A 441 26.82 3.51 -9.23
CA LYS A 441 25.65 3.83 -10.05
C LYS A 441 26.05 4.47 -11.38
N GLU A 442 27.26 4.21 -11.82
CA GLU A 442 27.74 4.78 -13.06
C GLU A 442 27.13 4.02 -14.23
N CYS A 443 26.45 4.79 -15.03
CA CYS A 443 26.04 4.32 -16.32
C CYS A 443 27.27 3.95 -17.14
N ALA A 444 27.01 3.19 -18.12
CA ALA A 444 27.91 2.96 -19.21
C ALA A 444 28.53 4.23 -19.72
N PRO A 445 29.65 4.12 -20.40
CA PRO A 445 30.47 5.24 -20.82
C PRO A 445 29.74 6.35 -21.58
N ASN A 446 28.49 6.17 -21.96
CA ASN A 446 27.92 7.03 -22.96
C ASN A 446 26.88 8.04 -22.46
N THR A 447 26.15 7.81 -21.38
CA THR A 447 25.16 8.80 -20.99
C THR A 447 24.65 8.58 -19.57
N PRO A 448 24.94 9.49 -18.64
CA PRO A 448 24.26 9.49 -17.35
C PRO A 448 22.77 9.73 -17.54
N LEU A 449 21.99 9.01 -16.80
CA LEU A 449 20.54 9.19 -16.73
C LEU A 449 20.25 10.46 -15.94
N SER A 450 19.41 11.32 -16.46
CA SER A 450 19.13 12.62 -15.87
C SER A 450 17.76 12.75 -15.23
N SER A 451 16.90 11.73 -15.30
CA SER A 451 15.53 11.82 -14.75
C SER A 451 14.93 10.44 -14.53
N PRO A 452 14.05 10.26 -13.52
CA PRO A 452 13.26 9.07 -13.37
C PRO A 452 12.06 9.10 -14.32
N PRO A 453 12.03 8.28 -15.36
CA PRO A 453 10.94 8.33 -16.36
C PRO A 453 9.63 7.73 -15.86
N LEU A 454 9.70 6.81 -14.88
CA LEU A 454 8.56 6.10 -14.31
C LEU A 454 8.62 6.16 -12.77
N GLY A 455 9.24 7.20 -12.22
CA GLY A 455 9.30 7.46 -10.79
C GLY A 455 8.18 8.39 -10.33
N PHE A 456 7.95 8.41 -9.02
CA PHE A 456 7.14 9.47 -8.43
C PHE A 456 7.85 10.80 -8.60
N PRO A 457 7.17 11.85 -9.05
CA PRO A 457 7.73 13.18 -8.95
C PRO A 457 7.96 13.49 -7.46
N THR A 458 9.18 13.86 -7.15
CA THR A 458 9.60 14.22 -5.80
C THR A 458 9.75 15.73 -5.62
N ALA A 459 9.67 16.46 -6.74
CA ALA A 459 9.73 17.89 -6.80
C ALA A 459 8.79 18.43 -7.89
N PRO A 460 8.38 19.71 -7.84
CA PRO A 460 7.54 20.32 -8.89
C PRO A 460 8.12 20.17 -10.30
N GLU A 461 9.44 20.17 -10.43
CA GLU A 461 10.17 20.05 -11.69
C GLU A 461 10.06 18.64 -12.31
N ASP A 462 9.69 17.65 -11.50
CA ASP A 462 9.47 16.26 -11.98
C ASP A 462 8.06 16.07 -12.56
N LEU A 463 7.19 17.07 -12.45
CA LEU A 463 5.82 16.99 -12.97
C LEU A 463 5.84 17.05 -14.51
N VAL A 464 5.01 16.21 -15.11
CA VAL A 464 4.73 16.34 -16.54
C VAL A 464 3.90 17.59 -16.76
N ILE A 465 4.39 18.48 -17.59
CA ILE A 465 3.72 19.73 -17.97
C ILE A 465 3.21 19.62 -19.40
N ASP A 466 2.16 20.36 -19.71
CA ASP A 466 1.67 20.53 -21.09
C ASP A 466 2.52 21.56 -21.86
N ASP A 467 2.20 21.77 -23.12
CA ASP A 467 2.92 22.70 -23.99
C ASP A 467 2.83 24.17 -23.53
N ASP A 468 1.85 24.49 -22.71
CA ASP A 468 1.63 25.83 -22.11
C ASP A 468 2.35 25.99 -20.75
N GLY A 469 3.04 24.94 -20.28
CA GLY A 469 3.78 24.95 -19.03
C GLY A 469 2.95 24.67 -17.77
N ASN A 470 1.70 24.24 -17.91
CA ASN A 470 0.86 23.88 -16.76
C ASN A 470 1.06 22.43 -16.38
N PRO A 471 1.09 22.11 -15.06
CA PRO A 471 1.12 20.74 -14.62
C PRO A 471 -0.11 19.97 -15.12
N LEU A 472 0.12 18.84 -15.75
CA LEU A 472 -0.97 17.94 -16.10
C LEU A 472 -1.68 17.47 -14.82
N ARG A 473 -2.96 17.12 -14.98
CA ARG A 473 -3.70 16.52 -13.87
C ARG A 473 -2.93 15.35 -13.28
N ILE A 474 -3.06 15.19 -11.97
CA ILE A 474 -2.31 14.19 -11.20
C ILE A 474 -2.48 12.77 -11.73
N ASP A 475 -3.67 12.45 -12.27
CA ASP A 475 -3.96 11.16 -12.92
C ASP A 475 -3.23 11.00 -14.26
N LYS A 476 -2.79 12.09 -14.87
CA LYS A 476 -1.98 12.10 -16.10
C LYS A 476 -0.50 12.35 -15.83
N ALA A 477 -0.18 13.07 -14.76
CA ALA A 477 1.18 13.37 -14.38
C ALA A 477 1.89 12.20 -13.66
N TYR A 478 1.13 11.31 -13.01
CA TYR A 478 1.65 10.18 -12.25
C TYR A 478 1.46 8.82 -12.93
N LEU A 479 0.66 8.78 -13.94
CA LEU A 479 0.50 7.56 -14.74
C LEU A 479 1.28 7.71 -16.02
N PRO A 480 2.17 6.79 -16.32
CA PRO A 480 2.71 6.68 -17.65
C PRO A 480 1.61 6.35 -18.64
#